data_7508c24c61fbc2d4e57806c2963c770b
#
_entry.id   7508c24c61fbc2d4e57806c2963c770b
#
_cell.length_a   1.000
_cell.length_b   1.000
_cell.length_c   1.000
_cell.angle_alpha   90.00
_cell.angle_beta   90.00
_cell.angle_gamma   90.00
#
_symmetry.space_group_name_H-M   'P 1'
#
loop_
_entity.id
_entity.type
_entity.pdbx_description
1 polymer ?
#
loop_
_entity_poly.entity_id
_entity_poly.type
_entity_poly.pdbx_seq_one_letter_code
_entity_poly.pdbx_strand_id
1 'polypeptide(L)'
;MVIDGLQRVTALRQFIVEESLTLQDLEFFPELNGSDYKQLPRAFQRRIDETVINVYLVNPSTPDNVKYNIFKRINTGGLALEPQEIRNALYQGNATKFLKVCAEMPCFVTATGGSVKSERMLDREFVLRFVSFCYLDLDKYIGNIDEFLNLGMKYLNKISKEEEDIIKMEFKNVMVHMHQLMGKHAFRKICFDDRRRPVNKVIFESWCYIVKKLSNEDIQNLRSYKQFFCFARLLKEIVLVRTGELF
;
A
#
# COMPACT_ATOMS: atom_id res chain seq x y z
N MET A 1 -8.41 -16.50 -7.66
CA MET A 1 -7.29 -15.52 -7.74
C MET A 1 -5.98 -16.30 -7.74
N VAL A 2 -5.07 -16.00 -8.64
CA VAL A 2 -3.70 -16.58 -8.66
C VAL A 2 -2.82 -15.75 -7.72
N ILE A 3 -2.17 -16.41 -6.76
CA ILE A 3 -1.30 -15.77 -5.77
C ILE A 3 0.11 -15.60 -6.33
N ASP A 4 0.64 -16.64 -6.96
CA ASP A 4 1.94 -16.66 -7.65
C ASP A 4 1.83 -17.47 -8.92
N GLY A 5 2.74 -17.24 -9.86
CA GLY A 5 2.81 -17.96 -11.13
C GLY A 5 1.88 -17.46 -12.22
N LEU A 6 1.17 -16.33 -12.02
CA LEU A 6 0.25 -15.79 -13.04
C LEU A 6 0.95 -15.61 -14.40
N GLN A 7 2.16 -15.04 -14.43
CA GLN A 7 2.90 -14.84 -15.67
C GLN A 7 3.26 -16.18 -16.32
N ARG A 8 3.72 -17.16 -15.54
CA ARG A 8 4.05 -18.50 -16.02
C ARG A 8 2.84 -19.22 -16.62
N VAL A 9 1.71 -19.19 -15.91
CA VAL A 9 0.45 -19.81 -16.39
C VAL A 9 -0.07 -19.10 -17.63
N THR A 10 0.03 -17.77 -17.68
CA THR A 10 -0.40 -16.98 -18.84
C THR A 10 0.48 -17.28 -20.05
N ALA A 11 1.80 -17.36 -19.87
CA ALA A 11 2.73 -17.72 -20.96
C ALA A 11 2.45 -19.13 -21.50
N LEU A 12 2.24 -20.10 -20.61
CA LEU A 12 1.85 -21.47 -21.02
C LEU A 12 0.53 -21.48 -21.79
N ARG A 13 -0.47 -20.74 -21.33
CA ARG A 13 -1.76 -20.62 -22.01
C ARG A 13 -1.60 -19.98 -23.39
N GLN A 14 -0.87 -18.88 -23.48
CA GLN A 14 -0.61 -18.20 -24.75
C GLN A 14 0.19 -19.05 -25.73
N PHE A 15 1.13 -19.85 -25.22
CA PHE A 15 1.99 -20.69 -26.06
C PHE A 15 1.26 -21.97 -26.53
N ILE A 16 0.59 -22.68 -25.62
CA ILE A 16 0.02 -24.01 -25.90
C ILE A 16 -1.42 -23.93 -26.41
N VAL A 17 -2.26 -23.03 -25.82
CA VAL A 17 -3.71 -23.01 -26.07
C VAL A 17 -4.08 -21.94 -27.10
N GLU A 18 -3.56 -20.72 -26.92
CA GLU A 18 -3.89 -19.57 -27.77
C GLU A 18 -2.97 -19.47 -28.99
N GLU A 19 -1.82 -20.13 -28.95
CA GLU A 19 -0.81 -20.15 -30.03
C GLU A 19 -0.39 -18.73 -30.46
N SER A 20 -0.46 -17.79 -29.53
CA SER A 20 -0.17 -16.37 -29.75
C SER A 20 1.22 -15.95 -29.31
N LEU A 21 1.95 -16.85 -28.64
CA LEU A 21 3.32 -16.62 -28.15
C LEU A 21 4.31 -17.44 -28.98
N THR A 22 5.42 -16.81 -29.37
CA THR A 22 6.57 -17.48 -29.96
C THR A 22 7.75 -17.49 -29.01
N LEU A 23 8.59 -18.51 -29.10
CA LEU A 23 9.81 -18.63 -28.28
C LEU A 23 10.82 -17.57 -28.72
N GLN A 24 11.44 -16.90 -27.75
CA GLN A 24 12.48 -15.88 -28.00
C GLN A 24 13.59 -16.00 -26.97
N ASP A 25 14.78 -15.60 -27.37
CA ASP A 25 15.97 -15.53 -26.51
C ASP A 25 16.30 -16.85 -25.78
N LEU A 26 16.12 -17.97 -26.48
CA LEU A 26 16.48 -19.29 -25.95
C LEU A 26 18.00 -19.46 -25.94
N GLU A 27 18.60 -19.59 -24.76
CA GLU A 27 20.04 -19.76 -24.58
C GLU A 27 20.52 -21.16 -25.02
N PHE A 28 19.76 -22.22 -24.74
CA PHE A 28 20.15 -23.61 -24.98
C PHE A 28 19.63 -24.20 -26.30
N PHE A 29 18.60 -23.59 -26.90
CA PHE A 29 17.98 -24.07 -28.14
C PHE A 29 17.71 -22.89 -29.08
N PRO A 30 18.76 -22.18 -29.51
CA PRO A 30 18.60 -20.97 -30.33
C PRO A 30 17.90 -21.24 -31.67
N GLU A 31 17.98 -22.49 -32.17
CA GLU A 31 17.31 -22.94 -33.40
C GLU A 31 15.77 -22.96 -33.27
N LEU A 32 15.24 -22.96 -32.05
CA LEU A 32 13.78 -22.91 -31.81
C LEU A 32 13.25 -21.49 -31.61
N ASN A 33 14.10 -20.47 -31.65
CA ASN A 33 13.65 -19.09 -31.60
C ASN A 33 12.72 -18.75 -32.76
N GLY A 34 11.61 -18.04 -32.45
CA GLY A 34 10.57 -17.71 -33.43
C GLY A 34 9.52 -18.80 -33.64
N SER A 35 9.71 -20.00 -33.08
CA SER A 35 8.75 -21.10 -33.21
C SER A 35 7.57 -20.91 -32.26
N ASP A 36 6.36 -21.20 -32.75
CA ASP A 36 5.17 -21.44 -31.91
C ASP A 36 5.14 -22.91 -31.46
N TYR A 37 4.13 -23.28 -30.65
CA TYR A 37 4.00 -24.63 -30.11
C TYR A 37 3.87 -25.71 -31.20
N LYS A 38 3.13 -25.44 -32.30
CA LYS A 38 2.92 -26.41 -33.40
C LYS A 38 4.16 -26.63 -34.25
N GLN A 39 5.02 -25.63 -34.35
CA GLN A 39 6.26 -25.68 -35.10
C GLN A 39 7.37 -26.44 -34.36
N LEU A 40 7.20 -26.70 -33.06
CA LEU A 40 8.16 -27.46 -32.28
C LEU A 40 8.28 -28.92 -32.81
N PRO A 41 9.50 -29.49 -32.80
CA PRO A 41 9.67 -30.95 -33.00
C PRO A 41 8.81 -31.76 -32.03
N ARG A 42 8.21 -32.85 -32.50
CA ARG A 42 7.29 -33.71 -31.73
C ARG A 42 7.83 -34.12 -30.35
N ALA A 43 9.12 -34.33 -30.23
CA ALA A 43 9.75 -34.68 -28.97
C ALA A 43 9.63 -33.56 -27.91
N PHE A 44 9.73 -32.30 -28.30
CA PHE A 44 9.55 -31.14 -27.41
C PHE A 44 8.09 -30.91 -27.06
N GLN A 45 7.16 -31.03 -28.04
CA GLN A 45 5.73 -30.96 -27.76
C GLN A 45 5.35 -31.99 -26.70
N ARG A 46 5.71 -33.27 -26.90
CA ARG A 46 5.44 -34.34 -25.95
C ARG A 46 6.00 -34.06 -24.56
N ARG A 47 7.24 -33.54 -24.47
CA ARG A 47 7.88 -33.21 -23.21
C ARG A 47 7.14 -32.08 -22.46
N ILE A 48 6.60 -31.11 -23.18
CA ILE A 48 5.78 -30.03 -22.64
C ILE A 48 4.46 -30.61 -22.13
N ASP A 49 3.77 -31.44 -22.92
CA ASP A 49 2.47 -32.04 -22.57
C ASP A 49 2.56 -32.97 -21.35
N GLU A 50 3.66 -33.69 -21.22
CA GLU A 50 3.89 -34.60 -20.10
C GLU A 50 4.47 -33.91 -18.84
N THR A 51 4.73 -32.57 -18.93
CA THR A 51 5.28 -31.84 -17.78
C THR A 51 4.25 -31.71 -16.66
N VAL A 52 4.59 -32.21 -15.48
CA VAL A 52 3.75 -32.14 -14.31
C VAL A 52 3.84 -30.75 -13.66
N ILE A 53 2.71 -30.09 -13.50
CA ILE A 53 2.58 -28.81 -12.78
C ILE A 53 1.96 -29.07 -11.42
N ASN A 54 2.70 -28.76 -10.34
CA ASN A 54 2.17 -28.79 -8.99
C ASN A 54 1.42 -27.49 -8.69
N VAL A 55 0.15 -27.57 -8.33
CA VAL A 55 -0.70 -26.45 -7.98
C VAL A 55 -1.12 -26.56 -6.52
N TYR A 56 -0.87 -25.51 -5.74
CA TYR A 56 -1.33 -25.39 -4.36
C TYR A 56 -2.56 -24.49 -4.31
N LEU A 57 -3.67 -25.02 -3.81
CA LEU A 57 -4.92 -24.28 -3.66
C LEU A 57 -5.04 -23.74 -2.24
N VAL A 58 -5.17 -22.41 -2.10
CA VAL A 58 -5.53 -21.78 -0.83
C VAL A 58 -7.06 -21.76 -0.73
N ASN A 59 -7.60 -22.44 0.27
CA ASN A 59 -9.04 -22.55 0.46
C ASN A 59 -9.66 -21.16 0.68
N PRO A 60 -10.82 -20.85 0.08
CA PRO A 60 -11.54 -19.61 0.33
C PRO A 60 -11.82 -19.33 1.81
N SER A 61 -12.05 -20.36 2.62
CA SER A 61 -12.28 -20.28 4.07
C SER A 61 -11.02 -19.99 4.90
N THR A 62 -9.82 -20.01 4.29
CA THR A 62 -8.58 -19.68 4.99
C THR A 62 -8.64 -18.25 5.55
N PRO A 63 -8.30 -18.02 6.84
CA PRO A 63 -8.27 -16.68 7.41
C PRO A 63 -7.38 -15.70 6.61
N ASP A 64 -7.80 -14.44 6.50
CA ASP A 64 -7.12 -13.47 5.63
C ASP A 64 -5.69 -13.14 6.09
N ASN A 65 -5.42 -13.16 7.40
CA ASN A 65 -4.06 -13.00 7.93
C ASN A 65 -3.14 -14.16 7.50
N VAL A 66 -3.67 -15.38 7.40
CA VAL A 66 -2.93 -16.54 6.88
C VAL A 66 -2.68 -16.38 5.38
N LYS A 67 -3.71 -15.97 4.62
CA LYS A 67 -3.55 -15.67 3.18
C LYS A 67 -2.48 -14.60 2.95
N TYR A 68 -2.52 -13.51 3.74
CA TYR A 68 -1.53 -12.45 3.67
C TYR A 68 -0.10 -12.95 3.95
N ASN A 69 0.06 -13.76 4.98
CA ASN A 69 1.36 -14.32 5.34
C ASN A 69 1.89 -15.31 4.30
N ILE A 70 1.00 -16.14 3.72
CA ILE A 70 1.35 -17.04 2.61
C ILE A 70 1.85 -16.22 1.42
N PHE A 71 1.09 -15.18 1.04
CA PHE A 71 1.45 -14.28 -0.06
C PHE A 71 2.82 -13.63 0.15
N LYS A 72 3.04 -13.10 1.36
CA LYS A 72 4.30 -12.46 1.75
C LYS A 72 5.50 -13.42 1.66
N ARG A 73 5.30 -14.71 1.97
CA ARG A 73 6.37 -15.73 1.94
C ARG A 73 6.66 -16.29 0.56
N ILE A 74 5.62 -16.55 -0.24
CA ILE A 74 5.80 -17.14 -1.58
C ILE A 74 6.50 -16.14 -2.52
N ASN A 75 6.26 -14.86 -2.33
CA ASN A 75 6.72 -13.80 -3.22
C ASN A 75 8.20 -13.40 -3.01
N THR A 76 9.03 -14.34 -2.57
CA THR A 76 10.48 -14.11 -2.31
C THR A 76 11.37 -14.49 -3.49
N GLY A 77 10.83 -15.08 -4.55
CA GLY A 77 11.60 -15.62 -5.69
C GLY A 77 11.91 -14.62 -6.80
N GLY A 78 11.60 -13.33 -6.64
CA GLY A 78 11.83 -12.27 -7.61
C GLY A 78 11.87 -10.91 -6.94
N LEU A 79 11.37 -9.86 -7.60
CA LEU A 79 11.15 -8.56 -6.95
C LEU A 79 10.00 -8.71 -5.93
N ALA A 80 10.34 -8.88 -4.66
CA ALA A 80 9.37 -9.08 -3.59
C ALA A 80 8.33 -7.96 -3.55
N LEU A 81 7.03 -8.27 -3.47
CA LEU A 81 5.96 -7.27 -3.36
C LEU A 81 6.03 -6.55 -1.99
N GLU A 82 5.78 -5.25 -2.03
CA GLU A 82 5.61 -4.48 -0.79
C GLU A 82 4.28 -4.85 -0.10
N PRO A 83 4.19 -4.65 1.22
CA PRO A 83 2.98 -4.98 1.99
C PRO A 83 1.70 -4.38 1.40
N GLN A 84 1.75 -3.17 0.83
CA GLN A 84 0.57 -2.53 0.25
C GLN A 84 0.18 -3.12 -1.10
N GLU A 85 1.13 -3.61 -1.89
CA GLU A 85 0.83 -4.33 -3.14
C GLU A 85 0.10 -5.65 -2.83
N ILE A 86 0.54 -6.35 -1.78
CA ILE A 86 -0.12 -7.58 -1.29
C ILE A 86 -1.55 -7.27 -0.84
N ARG A 87 -1.77 -6.19 -0.04
CA ARG A 87 -3.11 -5.77 0.38
C ARG A 87 -3.99 -5.43 -0.81
N ASN A 88 -3.45 -4.70 -1.78
CA ASN A 88 -4.20 -4.32 -2.98
C ASN A 88 -4.66 -5.54 -3.78
N ALA A 89 -3.87 -6.61 -3.81
CA ALA A 89 -4.24 -7.86 -4.47
C ALA A 89 -5.29 -8.66 -3.67
N LEU A 90 -5.15 -8.75 -2.35
CA LEU A 90 -6.01 -9.57 -1.50
C LEU A 90 -7.38 -8.94 -1.19
N TYR A 91 -7.43 -7.62 -1.05
CA TYR A 91 -8.64 -6.88 -0.65
C TYR A 91 -9.17 -6.01 -1.78
N GLN A 92 -9.33 -6.60 -2.97
CA GLN A 92 -9.91 -5.91 -4.12
C GLN A 92 -11.34 -5.43 -3.82
N GLY A 93 -11.74 -4.33 -4.47
CA GLY A 93 -13.08 -3.77 -4.32
C GLY A 93 -13.06 -2.26 -4.12
N ASN A 94 -13.96 -1.76 -3.27
CA ASN A 94 -14.08 -0.33 -2.98
C ASN A 94 -12.80 0.25 -2.35
N ALA A 95 -12.16 -0.51 -1.45
CA ALA A 95 -10.93 -0.09 -0.79
C ALA A 95 -9.84 0.32 -1.78
N THR A 96 -9.58 -0.51 -2.80
CA THR A 96 -8.50 -0.23 -3.76
C THR A 96 -8.77 1.01 -4.61
N LYS A 97 -10.03 1.24 -4.97
CA LYS A 97 -10.48 2.42 -5.71
C LYS A 97 -10.40 3.68 -4.86
N PHE A 98 -10.90 3.61 -3.63
CA PHE A 98 -10.84 4.68 -2.65
C PHE A 98 -9.40 5.16 -2.40
N LEU A 99 -8.49 4.22 -2.08
CA LEU A 99 -7.09 4.53 -1.81
C LEU A 99 -6.42 5.22 -3.01
N LYS A 100 -6.69 4.74 -4.22
CA LYS A 100 -6.17 5.35 -5.44
C LYS A 100 -6.64 6.78 -5.61
N VAL A 101 -7.95 7.02 -5.51
CA VAL A 101 -8.56 8.36 -5.65
C VAL A 101 -7.98 9.34 -4.63
N CYS A 102 -7.88 8.93 -3.36
CA CYS A 102 -7.34 9.81 -2.31
C CYS A 102 -5.83 10.09 -2.49
N ALA A 103 -5.05 9.11 -2.92
CA ALA A 103 -3.63 9.26 -3.18
C ALA A 103 -3.33 10.23 -4.33
N GLU A 104 -4.23 10.31 -5.31
CA GLU A 104 -4.12 11.22 -6.47
C GLU A 104 -4.66 12.63 -6.17
N MET A 105 -5.22 12.89 -4.98
CA MET A 105 -5.74 14.21 -4.63
C MET A 105 -4.61 15.26 -4.58
N PRO A 106 -4.79 16.44 -5.21
CA PRO A 106 -3.79 17.53 -5.19
C PRO A 106 -3.40 17.96 -3.77
N CYS A 107 -4.36 17.92 -2.81
CA CYS A 107 -4.09 18.28 -1.42
C CYS A 107 -3.10 17.32 -0.75
N PHE A 108 -3.17 16.01 -1.03
CA PHE A 108 -2.21 15.02 -0.52
C PHE A 108 -0.82 15.21 -1.14
N VAL A 109 -0.76 15.40 -2.46
CA VAL A 109 0.50 15.67 -3.16
C VAL A 109 1.15 16.95 -2.62
N THR A 110 0.37 18.02 -2.42
CA THR A 110 0.85 19.28 -1.86
C THR A 110 1.36 19.12 -0.43
N ALA A 111 0.57 18.50 0.46
CA ALA A 111 0.94 18.30 1.87
C ALA A 111 2.19 17.44 2.04
N THR A 112 2.34 16.40 1.23
CA THR A 112 3.55 15.56 1.22
C THR A 112 4.69 16.16 0.39
N GLY A 113 4.39 17.24 -0.38
CA GLY A 113 5.32 17.91 -1.29
C GLY A 113 5.85 16.97 -2.35
N GLY A 114 5.01 16.06 -2.86
CA GLY A 114 5.31 15.11 -3.93
C GLY A 114 6.38 14.06 -3.57
N SER A 115 6.73 13.90 -2.30
CA SER A 115 7.79 12.96 -1.87
C SER A 115 7.28 11.56 -1.56
N VAL A 116 5.97 11.37 -1.42
CA VAL A 116 5.34 10.05 -1.32
C VAL A 116 4.96 9.61 -2.73
N LYS A 117 5.73 8.65 -3.25
CA LYS A 117 5.59 8.18 -4.62
C LYS A 117 4.52 7.09 -4.76
N SER A 118 3.93 6.99 -5.95
CA SER A 118 3.01 5.89 -6.31
C SER A 118 3.74 4.56 -6.56
N GLU A 119 5.06 4.61 -6.72
CA GLU A 119 5.89 3.43 -6.84
C GLU A 119 5.63 2.49 -5.68
N ARG A 120 5.36 1.22 -5.99
CA ARG A 120 5.08 0.17 -5.02
C ARG A 120 3.90 0.49 -4.08
N MET A 121 2.97 1.37 -4.54
CA MET A 121 1.76 1.77 -3.82
C MET A 121 2.01 2.43 -2.44
N LEU A 122 3.15 3.08 -2.25
CA LEU A 122 3.49 3.76 -1.00
C LEU A 122 2.48 4.88 -0.69
N ASP A 123 2.03 5.62 -1.69
CA ASP A 123 1.00 6.66 -1.59
C ASP A 123 -0.32 6.10 -1.03
N ARG A 124 -0.74 4.94 -1.52
CA ARG A 124 -1.96 4.25 -1.05
C ARG A 124 -1.81 3.73 0.37
N GLU A 125 -0.61 3.29 0.77
CA GLU A 125 -0.35 2.91 2.14
C GLU A 125 -0.54 4.08 3.11
N PHE A 126 -0.09 5.29 2.75
CA PHE A 126 -0.32 6.48 3.57
C PHE A 126 -1.80 6.81 3.73
N VAL A 127 -2.58 6.75 2.65
CA VAL A 127 -4.03 6.92 2.73
C VAL A 127 -4.68 5.85 3.63
N LEU A 128 -4.27 4.59 3.50
CA LEU A 128 -4.77 3.51 4.34
C LEU A 128 -4.45 3.72 5.82
N ARG A 129 -3.25 4.24 6.12
CA ARG A 129 -2.85 4.62 7.49
C ARG A 129 -3.76 5.71 8.05
N PHE A 130 -4.08 6.74 7.25
CA PHE A 130 -5.09 7.74 7.65
C PHE A 130 -6.42 7.09 8.02
N VAL A 131 -6.95 6.24 7.14
CA VAL A 131 -8.23 5.57 7.42
C VAL A 131 -8.15 4.70 8.67
N SER A 132 -7.12 3.87 8.80
CA SER A 132 -7.00 2.94 9.92
C SER A 132 -6.88 3.66 11.26
N PHE A 133 -6.02 4.67 11.36
CA PHE A 133 -5.81 5.39 12.62
C PHE A 133 -6.91 6.40 12.98
N CYS A 134 -7.68 6.88 11.98
CA CYS A 134 -8.72 7.87 12.21
C CYS A 134 -10.14 7.29 12.33
N TYR A 135 -10.38 6.06 11.88
CA TYR A 135 -11.73 5.49 11.82
C TYR A 135 -11.87 4.11 12.45
N LEU A 136 -10.78 3.40 12.69
CA LEU A 136 -10.83 2.15 13.44
C LEU A 136 -10.63 2.41 14.93
N ASP A 137 -11.15 1.49 15.73
CA ASP A 137 -10.88 1.43 17.15
C ASP A 137 -9.38 1.12 17.38
N LEU A 138 -8.68 2.02 18.07
CA LEU A 138 -7.25 1.90 18.30
C LEU A 138 -6.90 0.75 19.26
N ASP A 139 -7.84 0.27 20.08
CA ASP A 139 -7.63 -0.89 20.94
C ASP A 139 -7.41 -2.18 20.14
N LYS A 140 -7.80 -2.17 18.85
CA LYS A 140 -7.50 -3.26 17.91
C LYS A 140 -6.05 -3.24 17.38
N TYR A 141 -5.30 -2.18 17.65
CA TYR A 141 -3.89 -2.10 17.31
C TYR A 141 -3.03 -2.76 18.41
N ILE A 142 -2.75 -4.04 18.23
CA ILE A 142 -1.97 -4.86 19.17
C ILE A 142 -0.47 -4.94 18.81
N GLY A 143 0.08 -3.87 18.23
CA GLY A 143 1.49 -3.81 17.83
C GLY A 143 1.82 -4.37 16.44
N ASN A 144 0.85 -5.01 15.76
CA ASN A 144 1.03 -5.50 14.40
C ASN A 144 0.37 -4.55 13.39
N ILE A 145 1.18 -3.70 12.77
CA ILE A 145 0.70 -2.71 11.81
C ILE A 145 0.08 -3.36 10.56
N ASP A 146 0.61 -4.49 10.11
CA ASP A 146 0.07 -5.17 8.91
C ASP A 146 -1.35 -5.67 9.16
N GLU A 147 -1.63 -6.26 10.31
CA GLU A 147 -2.97 -6.70 10.68
C GLU A 147 -3.93 -5.53 10.84
N PHE A 148 -3.48 -4.44 11.46
CA PHE A 148 -4.31 -3.24 11.63
C PHE A 148 -4.68 -2.59 10.30
N LEU A 149 -3.73 -2.49 9.37
CA LEU A 149 -4.00 -1.98 8.01
C LEU A 149 -4.89 -2.94 7.20
N ASN A 150 -4.79 -4.25 7.42
CA ASN A 150 -5.72 -5.21 6.81
C ASN A 150 -7.17 -5.01 7.29
N LEU A 151 -7.37 -4.64 8.56
CA LEU A 151 -8.69 -4.23 9.06
C LEU A 151 -9.19 -2.95 8.37
N GLY A 152 -8.31 -2.00 8.08
CA GLY A 152 -8.63 -0.79 7.31
C GLY A 152 -9.12 -1.10 5.90
N MET A 153 -8.50 -2.05 5.21
CA MET A 153 -8.96 -2.52 3.89
C MET A 153 -10.36 -3.14 3.98
N LYS A 154 -10.60 -3.98 4.99
CA LYS A 154 -11.93 -4.60 5.22
C LYS A 154 -13.00 -3.57 5.54
N TYR A 155 -12.65 -2.56 6.34
CA TYR A 155 -13.54 -1.45 6.67
C TYR A 155 -13.95 -0.69 5.39
N LEU A 156 -12.99 -0.26 4.58
CA LEU A 156 -13.24 0.46 3.32
C LEU A 156 -14.08 -0.35 2.31
N ASN A 157 -14.01 -1.68 2.34
CA ASN A 157 -14.83 -2.52 1.47
C ASN A 157 -16.27 -2.68 1.96
N LYS A 158 -16.61 -2.22 3.18
CA LYS A 158 -17.92 -2.39 3.80
C LYS A 158 -18.70 -1.09 3.95
N ILE A 159 -18.03 0.05 3.91
CA ILE A 159 -18.66 1.37 4.12
C ILE A 159 -19.62 1.72 2.97
N SER A 160 -20.62 2.53 3.29
CA SER A 160 -21.55 3.10 2.32
C SER A 160 -20.87 4.17 1.45
N LYS A 161 -21.55 4.59 0.41
CA LYS A 161 -21.03 5.66 -0.46
C LYS A 161 -20.98 7.01 0.26
N GLU A 162 -21.95 7.26 1.11
CA GLU A 162 -22.05 8.47 1.93
C GLU A 162 -20.88 8.54 2.92
N GLU A 163 -20.58 7.44 3.60
CA GLU A 163 -19.42 7.34 4.52
C GLU A 163 -18.11 7.54 3.76
N GLU A 164 -18.00 6.94 2.56
CA GLU A 164 -16.83 7.12 1.70
C GLU A 164 -16.58 8.60 1.36
N ASP A 165 -17.63 9.34 1.01
CA ASP A 165 -17.52 10.74 0.64
C ASP A 165 -17.20 11.64 1.86
N ILE A 166 -17.71 11.30 3.03
CA ILE A 166 -17.32 11.94 4.30
C ILE A 166 -15.83 11.74 4.56
N ILE A 167 -15.33 10.51 4.46
CA ILE A 167 -13.93 10.19 4.70
C ILE A 167 -13.01 10.93 3.73
N LYS A 168 -13.40 11.02 2.46
CA LYS A 168 -12.65 11.79 1.43
C LYS A 168 -12.57 13.27 1.78
N MET A 169 -13.69 13.86 2.22
CA MET A 169 -13.75 15.25 2.61
C MET A 169 -12.85 15.52 3.82
N GLU A 170 -12.93 14.69 4.86
CA GLU A 170 -12.09 14.81 6.06
C GLU A 170 -10.60 14.61 5.73
N PHE A 171 -10.26 13.64 4.89
CA PHE A 171 -8.89 13.46 4.40
C PHE A 171 -8.37 14.72 3.71
N LYS A 172 -9.16 15.30 2.79
CA LYS A 172 -8.84 16.56 2.12
C LYS A 172 -8.59 17.69 3.12
N ASN A 173 -9.48 17.84 4.12
CA ASN A 173 -9.37 18.89 5.13
C ASN A 173 -8.08 18.72 5.96
N VAL A 174 -7.79 17.51 6.43
CA VAL A 174 -6.57 17.21 7.19
C VAL A 174 -5.32 17.53 6.36
N MET A 175 -5.27 17.15 5.08
CA MET A 175 -4.13 17.45 4.21
C MET A 175 -3.94 18.97 4.02
N VAL A 176 -5.02 19.72 3.80
CA VAL A 176 -4.98 21.17 3.67
C VAL A 176 -4.50 21.82 4.97
N HIS A 177 -5.06 21.43 6.11
CA HIS A 177 -4.68 21.97 7.41
C HIS A 177 -3.21 21.69 7.73
N MET A 178 -2.73 20.46 7.50
CA MET A 178 -1.32 20.12 7.71
C MET A 178 -0.37 20.93 6.83
N HIS A 179 -0.74 21.16 5.57
CA HIS A 179 0.06 22.03 4.71
C HIS A 179 0.06 23.49 5.21
N GLN A 180 -1.08 24.00 5.66
CA GLN A 180 -1.20 25.36 6.21
C GLN A 180 -0.40 25.53 7.51
N LEU A 181 -0.39 24.51 8.38
CA LEU A 181 0.29 24.53 9.66
C LEU A 181 1.81 24.40 9.52
N MET A 182 2.29 23.49 8.68
CA MET A 182 3.71 23.08 8.65
C MET A 182 4.42 23.30 7.31
N GLY A 183 3.69 23.66 6.26
CA GLY A 183 4.25 23.90 4.91
C GLY A 183 5.11 22.73 4.43
N LYS A 184 6.35 23.03 4.04
CA LYS A 184 7.32 22.02 3.55
C LYS A 184 7.69 20.94 4.57
N HIS A 185 7.42 21.16 5.86
CA HIS A 185 7.73 20.24 6.96
C HIS A 185 6.57 19.34 7.37
N ALA A 186 5.41 19.45 6.71
CA ALA A 186 4.26 18.59 7.01
C ALA A 186 4.66 17.10 7.00
N PHE A 187 4.26 16.41 8.07
CA PHE A 187 4.50 14.97 8.26
C PHE A 187 5.97 14.54 8.35
N ARG A 188 6.88 15.45 8.69
CA ARG A 188 8.32 15.19 8.73
C ARG A 188 8.91 15.45 10.13
N LYS A 189 10.04 14.80 10.40
CA LYS A 189 10.86 15.17 11.57
C LYS A 189 11.40 16.57 11.35
N ILE A 190 11.16 17.46 12.30
CA ILE A 190 11.68 18.84 12.28
C ILE A 190 13.04 18.82 12.94
N CYS A 191 14.04 19.38 12.26
CA CYS A 191 15.41 19.54 12.77
C CYS A 191 15.81 21.02 12.69
N PHE A 192 16.77 21.42 13.52
CA PHE A 192 17.27 22.81 13.57
C PHE A 192 17.91 23.28 12.27
N ASP A 193 18.36 22.36 11.41
CA ASP A 193 19.04 22.67 10.15
C ASP A 193 18.07 23.05 9.00
N ASP A 194 16.78 23.17 9.26
CA ASP A 194 15.70 23.46 8.31
C ASP A 194 15.70 22.58 7.04
N ARG A 195 16.46 21.48 7.03
CA ARG A 195 16.49 20.55 5.90
C ARG A 195 15.20 19.77 5.80
N ARG A 196 14.68 19.66 4.60
CA ARG A 196 13.49 18.86 4.32
C ARG A 196 13.79 17.37 4.48
N ARG A 197 13.22 16.74 5.53
CA ARG A 197 13.35 15.30 5.79
C ARG A 197 12.29 14.51 5.03
N PRO A 198 12.47 13.18 4.85
CA PRO A 198 11.43 12.32 4.30
C PRO A 198 10.15 12.37 5.14
N VAL A 199 8.98 12.13 4.50
CA VAL A 199 7.72 11.94 5.20
C VAL A 199 7.82 10.69 6.08
N ASN A 200 7.45 10.83 7.35
CA ASN A 200 7.52 9.75 8.33
C ASN A 200 6.12 9.19 8.58
N LYS A 201 5.97 7.87 8.50
CA LYS A 201 4.69 7.17 8.61
C LYS A 201 4.02 7.40 9.97
N VAL A 202 4.78 7.31 11.06
CA VAL A 202 4.26 7.50 12.44
C VAL A 202 3.83 8.95 12.67
N ILE A 203 4.65 9.92 12.23
CA ILE A 203 4.30 11.33 12.31
C ILE A 203 3.04 11.63 11.49
N PHE A 204 2.90 11.02 10.31
CA PHE A 204 1.72 11.15 9.48
C PHE A 204 0.45 10.67 10.22
N GLU A 205 0.49 9.46 10.78
CA GLU A 205 -0.62 8.87 11.53
C GLU A 205 -1.05 9.75 12.71
N SER A 206 -0.06 10.16 13.53
CA SER A 206 -0.30 10.96 14.72
C SER A 206 -0.92 12.32 14.38
N TRP A 207 -0.37 13.02 13.40
CA TRP A 207 -0.91 14.30 12.97
C TRP A 207 -2.28 14.19 12.33
N CYS A 208 -2.51 13.20 11.49
CA CYS A 208 -3.83 12.96 10.89
C CYS A 208 -4.89 12.76 11.98
N TYR A 209 -4.59 11.93 12.98
CA TYR A 209 -5.48 11.67 14.11
C TYR A 209 -5.79 12.92 14.94
N ILE A 210 -4.76 13.73 15.23
CA ILE A 210 -4.90 14.96 16.02
C ILE A 210 -5.69 16.00 15.22
N VAL A 211 -5.24 16.32 14.01
CA VAL A 211 -5.81 17.40 13.19
C VAL A 211 -7.28 17.11 12.82
N LYS A 212 -7.63 15.84 12.61
CA LYS A 212 -9.03 15.46 12.40
C LYS A 212 -9.95 15.87 13.58
N LYS A 213 -9.41 15.91 14.80
CA LYS A 213 -10.18 16.22 16.03
C LYS A 213 -10.23 17.72 16.36
N LEU A 214 -9.40 18.53 15.71
CA LEU A 214 -9.33 19.98 15.94
C LEU A 214 -10.44 20.70 15.19
N SER A 215 -11.00 21.72 15.81
CA SER A 215 -11.91 22.67 15.16
C SER A 215 -11.14 23.60 14.24
N ASN A 216 -11.86 24.28 13.33
CA ASN A 216 -11.26 25.32 12.49
C ASN A 216 -10.65 26.45 13.32
N GLU A 217 -11.24 26.78 14.46
CA GLU A 217 -10.73 27.78 15.40
C GLU A 217 -9.42 27.33 16.03
N ASP A 218 -9.31 26.07 16.46
CA ASP A 218 -8.07 25.52 16.99
C ASP A 218 -6.93 25.56 15.96
N ILE A 219 -7.26 25.24 14.70
CA ILE A 219 -6.28 25.30 13.58
C ILE A 219 -5.81 26.75 13.36
N GLN A 220 -6.72 27.73 13.39
CA GLN A 220 -6.39 29.16 13.28
C GLN A 220 -5.51 29.61 14.45
N ASN A 221 -5.87 29.24 15.67
CA ASN A 221 -5.09 29.56 16.87
C ASN A 221 -3.69 28.96 16.79
N LEU A 222 -3.55 27.69 16.41
CA LEU A 222 -2.26 27.04 16.22
C LEU A 222 -1.39 27.74 15.17
N ARG A 223 -1.96 28.31 14.11
CA ARG A 223 -1.22 29.09 13.10
C ARG A 223 -0.67 30.40 13.66
N SER A 224 -1.36 31.05 14.59
CA SER A 224 -0.94 32.32 15.18
C SER A 224 0.16 32.17 16.24
N TYR A 225 0.29 31.00 16.85
CA TYR A 225 1.34 30.73 17.83
C TYR A 225 2.69 30.46 17.17
N LYS A 226 3.62 31.43 17.29
CA LYS A 226 5.04 31.25 16.90
C LYS A 226 5.76 30.10 17.68
N GLN A 227 5.12 29.53 18.70
CA GLN A 227 5.62 28.42 19.52
C GLN A 227 5.35 27.03 18.91
N PHE A 228 4.99 26.95 17.64
CA PHE A 228 4.70 25.71 16.93
C PHE A 228 5.84 24.66 17.02
N PHE A 229 7.08 25.14 17.13
CA PHE A 229 8.24 24.27 17.34
C PHE A 229 8.24 23.56 18.71
N CYS A 230 7.61 24.13 19.72
CA CYS A 230 7.50 23.52 21.05
C CYS A 230 6.48 22.37 21.06
N PHE A 231 5.39 22.50 20.30
CA PHE A 231 4.36 21.46 20.17
C PHE A 231 4.86 20.23 19.40
N ALA A 232 5.69 20.42 18.37
CA ALA A 232 6.37 19.33 17.68
C ALA A 232 7.34 18.54 18.60
N ARG A 233 7.88 19.20 19.65
CA ARG A 233 8.69 18.56 20.71
C ARG A 233 7.82 17.71 21.64
N LEU A 234 6.62 18.21 21.99
CA LEU A 234 5.65 17.47 22.83
C LEU A 234 5.16 16.18 22.13
N LEU A 235 4.96 16.24 20.81
CA LEU A 235 4.59 15.06 20.01
C LEU A 235 5.72 14.01 19.97
N LYS A 236 6.97 14.42 20.08
CA LYS A 236 8.08 13.48 20.21
C LYS A 236 7.94 12.61 21.46
N GLU A 237 7.48 13.19 22.55
CA GLU A 237 7.22 12.47 23.81
C GLU A 237 5.99 11.55 23.68
N ILE A 238 4.92 12.00 23.02
CA ILE A 238 3.72 11.18 22.79
C ILE A 238 4.03 9.99 21.85
N VAL A 239 4.82 10.20 20.80
CA VAL A 239 5.26 9.14 19.88
C VAL A 239 6.16 8.14 20.59
N LEU A 240 7.10 8.62 21.46
CA LEU A 240 7.97 7.75 22.26
C LEU A 240 7.22 6.88 23.26
N VAL A 241 6.16 7.42 23.89
CA VAL A 241 5.29 6.65 24.79
C VAL A 241 4.53 5.54 24.03
N ARG A 242 4.18 5.78 22.77
CA ARG A 242 3.46 4.79 21.95
C ARG A 242 4.35 3.70 21.34
N THR A 243 5.63 3.98 21.11
CA THR A 243 6.58 3.01 20.52
C THR A 243 7.28 2.13 21.56
N GLY A 244 7.07 2.37 22.86
CA GLY A 244 7.71 1.60 23.93
C GLY A 244 9.24 1.81 24.03
N GLU A 245 9.78 2.78 23.30
CA GLU A 245 11.19 3.20 23.41
C GLU A 245 11.40 4.22 24.54
N LEU A 246 10.97 3.84 25.75
CA LEU A 246 11.49 4.38 27.00
C LEU A 246 12.30 3.25 27.63
N PHE A 247 13.58 3.20 27.25
CA PHE A 247 14.76 2.86 28.07
C PHE A 247 15.98 2.84 27.16
#